data_24c4cc888db01f42476296fe48621723
#
_entry.id   24c4cc888db01f42476296fe48621723
#
_cell.length_a   1.000
_cell.length_b   1.000
_cell.length_c   1.000
_cell.angle_alpha   90.00
_cell.angle_beta   90.00
_cell.angle_gamma   90.00
#
_symmetry.space_group_name_H-M   'P 1'
#
loop_
_entity.id
_entity.type
_entity.pdbx_description
1 polymer ?
#
loop_
_entity_poly.entity_id
_entity_poly.type
_entity_poly.pdbx_seq_one_letter_code
_entity_poly.pdbx_strand_id
1 'polypeptide(L)'
;MKKLYLLLLPVTLLIASCSKTDVPMPPVDESVWLTKERGIVVASDFSCDYFVVQTNRGYTVLRNWGGISPFSGSVIYGDLSNWGLKTLYNRSEGRLINADVRDYWMGYFQAMDQVQWSCGNGFSSQKAD
;
A
#
# COMPACT_ATOMS: atom_id res chain seq x y z
N MET A 1 59.92 1.05 43.67
CA MET A 1 59.22 0.11 42.89
C MET A 1 57.86 0.70 42.50
N LYS A 2 57.82 1.18 41.35
CA LYS A 2 56.64 1.75 40.83
C LYS A 2 55.75 0.65 40.30
N LYS A 3 54.77 0.30 41.05
CA LYS A 3 53.74 -0.53 40.51
C LYS A 3 52.93 0.32 39.60
N LEU A 4 53.23 0.21 38.36
CA LEU A 4 52.37 0.73 37.36
C LEU A 4 51.12 -0.12 37.37
N TYR A 5 50.19 0.29 38.18
CA TYR A 5 48.86 -0.17 38.01
C TYR A 5 48.36 0.49 36.76
N LEU A 6 48.63 -0.17 35.70
CA LEU A 6 47.81 0.02 34.54
C LEU A 6 46.40 -0.30 35.00
N LEU A 7 45.72 0.71 35.40
CA LEU A 7 44.30 0.70 35.41
C LEU A 7 43.92 0.44 33.95
N LEU A 8 43.94 -0.80 33.62
CA LEU A 8 43.10 -1.28 32.58
C LEU A 8 41.68 -1.02 33.05
N LEU A 9 41.28 0.18 32.88
CA LEU A 9 39.86 0.49 32.78
C LEU A 9 39.38 -0.43 31.68
N PRO A 10 38.53 -1.41 31.98
CA PRO A 10 37.76 -2.00 30.93
C PRO A 10 36.97 -0.85 30.39
N VAL A 11 37.36 -0.41 29.24
CA VAL A 11 36.43 0.31 28.40
C VAL A 11 35.34 -0.71 28.14
N THR A 12 34.43 -0.78 29.07
CA THR A 12 33.14 -1.36 28.76
C THR A 12 32.57 -0.47 27.69
N LEU A 13 32.88 -0.87 26.50
CA LEU A 13 32.16 -0.39 25.34
C LEU A 13 30.73 -0.76 25.63
N LEU A 14 30.05 0.13 26.26
CA LEU A 14 28.61 0.14 26.21
C LEU A 14 28.24 0.36 24.75
N ILE A 15 28.27 -0.73 24.03
CA ILE A 15 27.55 -0.78 22.80
C ILE A 15 26.11 -0.59 23.25
N ALA A 16 25.74 0.66 23.35
CA ALA A 16 24.33 0.98 23.31
C ALA A 16 23.88 0.48 21.96
N SER A 17 23.54 -0.80 21.91
CA SER A 17 22.74 -1.27 20.82
C SER A 17 21.53 -0.38 20.84
N CYS A 18 21.44 0.50 19.87
CA CYS A 18 20.19 1.10 19.54
C CYS A 18 19.29 -0.04 19.16
N SER A 19 18.72 -0.69 20.15
CA SER A 19 17.53 -1.44 19.92
C SER A 19 16.52 -0.41 19.48
N LYS A 20 16.39 -0.27 18.20
CA LYS A 20 15.23 0.37 17.65
C LYS A 20 14.07 -0.40 18.21
N THR A 21 13.41 0.20 19.15
CA THR A 21 12.12 -0.26 19.61
C THR A 21 11.05 0.11 18.58
N ASP A 22 11.40 0.02 17.32
CA ASP A 22 10.41 -0.14 16.30
C ASP A 22 9.88 -1.54 16.52
N VAL A 23 8.81 -1.62 17.28
CA VAL A 23 7.99 -2.81 17.27
C VAL A 23 7.60 -2.99 15.81
N PRO A 24 8.17 -3.97 15.09
CA PRO A 24 7.72 -4.19 13.74
C PRO A 24 6.24 -4.46 13.83
N MET A 25 5.44 -3.72 13.06
CA MET A 25 4.05 -4.08 12.88
C MET A 25 4.03 -5.56 12.54
N PRO A 26 3.21 -6.37 13.24
CA PRO A 26 3.14 -7.79 12.91
C PRO A 26 2.86 -7.90 11.41
N PRO A 27 3.58 -8.76 10.68
CA PRO A 27 3.34 -8.92 9.25
C PRO A 27 1.88 -9.30 9.05
N VAL A 28 1.27 -8.71 8.04
CA VAL A 28 -0.11 -9.03 7.66
C VAL A 28 -0.19 -10.52 7.34
N ASP A 29 -1.14 -11.22 7.93
CA ASP A 29 -1.41 -12.61 7.58
C ASP A 29 -2.05 -12.65 6.19
N GLU A 30 -1.26 -12.98 5.19
CA GLU A 30 -1.70 -13.05 3.81
C GLU A 30 -2.75 -14.14 3.56
N SER A 31 -2.74 -15.22 4.35
CA SER A 31 -3.53 -16.41 4.05
C SER A 31 -5.02 -16.11 3.91
N VAL A 32 -5.54 -15.22 4.74
CA VAL A 32 -6.94 -14.78 4.67
C VAL A 32 -7.20 -13.96 3.41
N TRP A 33 -6.27 -13.07 3.08
CA TRP A 33 -6.42 -12.15 1.95
C TRP A 33 -6.32 -12.86 0.60
N LEU A 34 -5.45 -13.86 0.47
CA LEU A 34 -5.26 -14.58 -0.79
C LEU A 34 -6.50 -15.38 -1.22
N THR A 35 -7.47 -15.58 -0.33
CA THR A 35 -8.77 -16.19 -0.66
C THR A 35 -9.76 -15.20 -1.25
N LYS A 36 -9.46 -13.91 -1.17
CA LYS A 36 -10.35 -12.83 -1.63
C LYS A 36 -10.09 -12.50 -3.08
N GLU A 37 -10.91 -11.61 -3.62
CA GLU A 37 -10.76 -11.14 -4.99
C GLU A 37 -9.42 -10.46 -5.19
N ARG A 38 -8.76 -10.76 -6.29
CA ARG A 38 -7.45 -10.21 -6.67
C ARG A 38 -7.62 -9.19 -7.78
N GLY A 39 -6.92 -8.08 -7.65
CA GLY A 39 -6.84 -7.09 -8.72
C GLY A 39 -5.45 -6.49 -8.83
N ILE A 40 -5.21 -5.81 -9.93
CA ILE A 40 -3.96 -5.10 -10.19
C ILE A 40 -4.30 -3.62 -10.43
N VAL A 41 -3.60 -2.73 -9.76
CA VAL A 41 -3.75 -1.29 -9.99
C VAL A 41 -3.24 -0.96 -11.38
N VAL A 42 -4.12 -0.49 -12.25
CA VAL A 42 -3.79 -0.13 -13.64
C VAL A 42 -3.66 1.37 -13.86
N ALA A 43 -4.20 2.17 -12.96
CA ALA A 43 -4.08 3.62 -13.01
C ALA A 43 -4.11 4.18 -11.60
N SER A 44 -3.18 5.07 -11.31
CA SER A 44 -3.09 5.77 -10.03
C SER A 44 -2.32 7.07 -10.24
N ASP A 45 -2.75 8.13 -9.57
CA ASP A 45 -2.09 9.42 -9.60
C ASP A 45 -1.98 9.96 -8.18
N PHE A 46 -0.79 10.41 -7.80
CA PHE A 46 -0.54 10.96 -6.47
C PHE A 46 -1.25 12.29 -6.21
N SER A 47 -1.60 13.01 -7.26
CA SER A 47 -2.34 14.27 -7.16
C SER A 47 -3.84 14.07 -7.00
N CYS A 48 -4.32 12.84 -7.12
CA CYS A 48 -5.72 12.49 -7.02
C CYS A 48 -5.89 11.20 -6.21
N ASP A 49 -6.89 11.17 -5.34
CA ASP A 49 -7.14 10.04 -4.46
C ASP A 49 -7.77 8.83 -5.17
N TYR A 50 -8.15 8.98 -6.44
CA TYR A 50 -8.78 7.91 -7.19
C TYR A 50 -7.74 7.01 -7.85
N PHE A 51 -8.04 5.73 -7.89
CA PHE A 51 -7.25 4.75 -8.63
C PHE A 51 -8.15 3.67 -9.20
N VAL A 52 -7.66 2.96 -10.21
CA VAL A 52 -8.39 1.94 -10.93
C VAL A 52 -7.69 0.60 -10.78
N VAL A 53 -8.47 -0.42 -10.45
CA VAL A 53 -7.99 -1.80 -10.27
C VAL A 53 -8.65 -2.69 -11.30
N GLN A 54 -7.85 -3.47 -12.01
CA GLN A 54 -8.32 -4.50 -12.93
C GLN A 54 -8.54 -5.81 -12.18
N THR A 55 -9.73 -6.38 -12.32
CA THR A 55 -10.10 -7.69 -11.77
C THR A 55 -10.52 -8.64 -12.89
N ASN A 56 -10.80 -9.89 -12.55
CA ASN A 56 -11.34 -10.85 -13.51
C ASN A 56 -12.74 -10.47 -14.03
N ARG A 57 -13.42 -9.57 -13.35
CA ARG A 57 -14.81 -9.16 -13.67
C ARG A 57 -14.89 -7.80 -14.32
N GLY A 58 -13.76 -7.15 -14.54
CA GLY A 58 -13.70 -5.81 -15.10
C GLY A 58 -12.89 -4.87 -14.25
N TYR A 59 -13.16 -3.59 -14.37
CA TYR A 59 -12.40 -2.54 -13.69
C TYR A 59 -13.20 -1.98 -12.52
N THR A 60 -12.51 -1.72 -11.43
CA THR A 60 -13.06 -1.13 -10.21
C THR A 60 -12.45 0.25 -10.00
N VAL A 61 -13.28 1.23 -9.79
CA VAL A 61 -12.86 2.59 -9.44
C VAL A 61 -12.95 2.75 -7.93
N LEU A 62 -11.84 3.14 -7.32
CA LEU A 62 -11.74 3.34 -5.88
C LEU A 62 -11.22 4.74 -5.57
N ARG A 63 -11.65 5.24 -4.44
CA ARG A 63 -11.10 6.45 -3.83
C ARG A 63 -10.28 6.06 -2.61
N ASN A 64 -9.02 6.44 -2.60
CA ASN A 64 -8.15 6.22 -1.44
C ASN A 64 -8.70 6.96 -0.22
N TRP A 65 -8.72 6.29 0.91
CA TRP A 65 -9.22 6.84 2.16
C TRP A 65 -8.09 6.98 3.17
N GLY A 66 -7.31 8.02 2.99
CA GLY A 66 -6.15 8.31 3.82
C GLY A 66 -4.85 7.65 3.35
N GLY A 67 -3.74 8.28 3.65
CA GLY A 67 -2.44 7.82 3.21
C GLY A 67 -2.19 8.01 1.70
N ILE A 68 -1.19 7.32 1.22
CA ILE A 68 -0.76 7.38 -0.18
C ILE A 68 -1.54 6.34 -0.98
N SER A 69 -2.03 6.73 -2.15
CA SER A 69 -2.65 5.79 -3.09
C SER A 69 -1.66 4.71 -3.52
N PRO A 70 -2.13 3.49 -3.76
CA PRO A 70 -1.24 2.42 -4.22
C PRO A 70 -0.64 2.76 -5.60
N PHE A 71 0.59 2.30 -5.81
CA PHE A 71 1.26 2.48 -7.10
C PHE A 71 0.62 1.62 -8.18
N SER A 72 0.66 2.12 -9.42
CA SER A 72 0.31 1.30 -10.59
C SER A 72 1.16 0.03 -10.62
N GLY A 73 0.54 -1.10 -10.91
CA GLY A 73 1.17 -2.42 -10.87
C GLY A 73 1.03 -3.14 -9.53
N SER A 74 0.59 -2.47 -8.48
CA SER A 74 0.37 -3.11 -7.17
C SER A 74 -0.72 -4.17 -7.24
N VAL A 75 -0.49 -5.29 -6.58
CA VAL A 75 -1.47 -6.37 -6.44
C VAL A 75 -2.30 -6.14 -5.19
N ILE A 76 -3.61 -6.04 -5.37
CA ILE A 76 -4.56 -5.75 -4.30
C ILE A 76 -5.49 -6.96 -4.10
N TYR A 77 -5.76 -7.29 -2.86
CA TYR A 77 -6.73 -8.31 -2.46
C TYR A 77 -7.80 -7.72 -1.57
N GLY A 78 -9.02 -8.12 -1.77
CA GLY A 78 -10.15 -7.74 -0.93
C GLY A 78 -11.48 -7.78 -1.66
N ASP A 79 -12.47 -7.12 -1.10
CA ASP A 79 -13.79 -6.99 -1.72
C ASP A 79 -13.78 -5.82 -2.72
N LEU A 80 -13.55 -6.14 -3.98
CA LEU A 80 -13.48 -5.19 -5.09
C LEU A 80 -14.76 -5.12 -5.91
N SER A 81 -15.80 -5.83 -5.51
CA SER A 81 -17.04 -6.00 -6.26
C SER A 81 -18.29 -5.57 -5.47
N ASN A 82 -18.13 -4.70 -4.50
CA ASN A 82 -19.21 -4.09 -3.74
C ASN A 82 -18.87 -2.66 -3.40
N TRP A 83 -19.85 -1.78 -3.41
CA TRP A 83 -19.67 -0.37 -3.04
C TRP A 83 -19.30 -0.20 -1.56
N GLY A 84 -18.68 0.90 -1.28
CA GLY A 84 -18.42 1.39 0.06
C GLY A 84 -16.97 1.28 0.50
N LEU A 85 -16.73 1.74 1.72
CA LEU A 85 -15.41 1.76 2.32
C LEU A 85 -14.95 0.34 2.67
N LYS A 86 -13.79 -0.02 2.19
CA LYS A 86 -13.19 -1.35 2.37
C LYS A 86 -11.78 -1.23 2.93
N THR A 87 -11.41 -2.21 3.73
CA THR A 87 -10.01 -2.49 4.00
C THR A 87 -9.53 -3.52 2.97
N LEU A 88 -8.44 -3.21 2.31
CA LEU A 88 -7.85 -4.04 1.25
C LEU A 88 -6.41 -4.33 1.61
N TYR A 89 -5.88 -5.42 1.07
CA TYR A 89 -4.48 -5.78 1.26
C TYR A 89 -3.67 -5.47 0.00
N ASN A 90 -2.71 -4.56 0.14
CA ASN A 90 -1.72 -4.30 -0.90
C ASN A 90 -0.56 -5.27 -0.71
N ARG A 91 -0.59 -6.37 -1.44
CA ARG A 91 0.43 -7.42 -1.33
C ARG A 91 1.80 -6.95 -1.80
N SER A 92 1.85 -6.13 -2.82
CA SER A 92 3.10 -5.61 -3.37
C SER A 92 3.90 -4.79 -2.37
N GLU A 93 3.20 -4.09 -1.46
CA GLU A 93 3.82 -3.28 -0.41
C GLU A 93 3.73 -3.93 0.98
N GLY A 94 3.03 -5.04 1.12
CA GLY A 94 2.87 -5.75 2.39
C GLY A 94 2.07 -4.99 3.44
N ARG A 95 1.10 -4.16 3.03
CA ARG A 95 0.33 -3.32 3.95
C ARG A 95 -1.16 -3.32 3.65
N LEU A 96 -1.94 -3.04 4.67
CA LEU A 96 -3.38 -2.79 4.51
C LEU A 96 -3.59 -1.35 4.04
N ILE A 97 -4.58 -1.17 3.20
CA ILE A 97 -5.05 0.14 2.75
C ILE A 97 -6.55 0.25 2.95
N ASN A 98 -7.04 1.46 3.09
CA ASN A 98 -8.46 1.74 3.12
C ASN A 98 -8.85 2.50 1.86
N ALA A 99 -9.89 2.04 1.21
CA ALA A 99 -10.40 2.68 0.00
C ALA A 99 -11.90 2.51 -0.12
N ASP A 100 -12.53 3.49 -0.72
CA ASP A 100 -13.97 3.48 -0.99
C ASP A 100 -14.19 3.00 -2.41
N VAL A 101 -14.87 1.86 -2.58
CA VAL A 101 -15.26 1.35 -3.89
C VAL A 101 -16.40 2.22 -4.42
N ARG A 102 -16.11 2.97 -5.46
CA ARG A 102 -17.05 3.91 -6.07
C ARG A 102 -17.85 3.30 -7.19
N ASP A 103 -17.24 2.38 -7.93
CA ASP A 103 -17.90 1.58 -8.95
C ASP A 103 -17.06 0.35 -9.29
N TYR A 104 -17.69 -0.67 -9.83
CA TYR A 104 -17.04 -1.95 -10.14
C TYR A 104 -17.63 -2.61 -11.38
N TRP A 105 -16.96 -3.63 -11.90
CA TRP A 105 -17.35 -4.39 -13.11
C TRP A 105 -17.52 -3.49 -14.33
N MET A 106 -16.68 -2.49 -14.42
CA MET A 106 -16.71 -1.52 -15.51
C MET A 106 -15.82 -1.95 -16.67
N GLY A 107 -16.11 -1.43 -17.86
CA GLY A 107 -15.17 -1.44 -18.96
C GLY A 107 -14.01 -0.48 -18.70
N TYR A 108 -12.87 -0.70 -19.36
CA TYR A 108 -11.67 0.12 -19.18
C TYR A 108 -11.94 1.62 -19.43
N PHE A 109 -12.50 1.95 -20.58
CA PHE A 109 -12.77 3.35 -20.92
C PHE A 109 -13.77 3.99 -20.00
N GLN A 110 -14.75 3.25 -19.57
CA GLN A 110 -15.75 3.72 -18.62
C GLN A 110 -15.14 4.05 -17.27
N ALA A 111 -14.24 3.20 -16.77
CA ALA A 111 -13.53 3.43 -15.52
C ALA A 111 -12.60 4.64 -15.63
N MET A 112 -11.83 4.74 -16.71
CA MET A 112 -10.92 5.86 -16.92
C MET A 112 -11.67 7.19 -17.07
N ASP A 113 -12.80 7.18 -17.74
CA ASP A 113 -13.65 8.37 -17.90
C ASP A 113 -14.17 8.86 -16.55
N GLN A 114 -14.65 7.94 -15.71
CA GLN A 114 -15.14 8.26 -14.37
C GLN A 114 -14.03 8.87 -13.49
N VAL A 115 -12.82 8.34 -13.57
CA VAL A 115 -11.68 8.87 -12.80
C VAL A 115 -11.29 10.27 -13.30
N GLN A 116 -11.28 10.49 -14.60
CA GLN A 116 -11.02 11.82 -15.17
C GLN A 116 -12.05 12.85 -14.69
N TRP A 117 -13.29 12.49 -14.64
CA TRP A 117 -14.35 13.35 -14.09
C TRP A 117 -14.12 13.67 -12.62
N SER A 118 -13.77 12.66 -11.82
CA SER A 118 -13.58 12.80 -10.38
C SER A 118 -12.32 13.55 -10.00
N CYS A 119 -11.27 13.43 -10.81
CA CYS A 119 -9.96 14.06 -10.57
C CYS A 119 -9.77 15.38 -11.30
N GLY A 120 -10.71 15.77 -12.15
CA GLY A 120 -10.52 16.87 -13.10
C GLY A 120 -9.55 16.49 -14.21
N ASN A 121 -9.18 17.46 -15.03
CA ASN A 121 -8.40 17.23 -16.25
C ASN A 121 -6.92 16.88 -16.04
N GLY A 122 -6.50 16.63 -14.81
CA GLY A 122 -5.11 16.38 -14.46
C GLY A 122 -4.75 14.92 -14.18
N PHE A 123 -5.66 13.98 -14.37
CA PHE A 123 -5.35 12.57 -14.14
C PHE A 123 -4.52 12.00 -15.28
N SER A 124 -3.25 11.75 -15.00
CA SER A 124 -2.38 11.02 -15.92
C SER A 124 -2.37 9.54 -15.53
N SER A 125 -2.89 8.70 -16.42
CA SER A 125 -2.75 7.25 -16.26
C SER A 125 -1.27 6.90 -16.43
N GLN A 126 -0.59 6.58 -15.35
CA GLN A 126 0.68 5.91 -15.48
C GLN A 126 0.40 4.46 -15.87
N LYS A 127 0.67 4.17 -17.13
CA LYS A 127 0.58 2.81 -17.62
C LYS A 127 1.59 1.97 -16.86
N ALA A 128 1.11 0.96 -16.17
CA ALA A 128 1.99 -0.06 -15.59
C ALA A 128 2.60 -0.85 -16.74
N ASP A 129 3.88 -0.65 -16.96
CA ASP A 129 4.66 -1.50 -17.85
C ASP A 129 5.07 -2.78 -17.11
#